data_ff83bd12281c28893d8627f9dec3b016
#
_entry.id   ff83bd12281c28893d8627f9dec3b016
#
_cell.length_a   1.000
_cell.length_b   1.000
_cell.length_c   1.000
_cell.angle_alpha   90.00
_cell.angle_beta   90.00
_cell.angle_gamma   90.00
#
_symmetry.space_group_name_H-M   'P 1'
#
loop_
_entity.id
_entity.type
_entity.pdbx_description
1 polymer ?
#
loop_
_entity_poly.entity_id
_entity_poly.type
_entity_poly.pdbx_seq_one_letter_code
_entity_poly.pdbx_strand_id
1 'polypeptide(L)'
;MKRFALVLMLSLVLQSQAENRTYSPQVKTLQAVVNKDWLSPTVMRLYGNDFLNITFDELSHDSHRYIYRLEHCEADWTGSEDIFEADWLEGFNDNVIEKFEHSINTVVPYTHYQLQIPNDRCRLKLSGNYRLYIIDDDTNETVASVEFMVTEQTMLLSMAATTNTDIDVNGSHQQVSFKLSYGDCQVTDVSEQIQTIVMQNGREDTWRWNTRPSSVNHKGLAFEHRRDLIFDGGNEYRKFEVLDTSHPTMGIERIRWDGAAWQAYPFLSEPRPVYIYDEDANGSFYIRNSDNRDNDITSDYVWVNYRLKAPRLHEGVVVIEGRWATEEPETYQMNYDETSGLYTASILQKQGYYSYQYLWVTDDGVSHPLPSEGSYYETENRYQAMVYYKGTGERTWHLTSYAQITLR
;
A
#
# COMPACT_ATOMS: atom_id res chain seq x y z
N MET A 1 28.90 -39.23 -24.23
CA MET A 1 29.13 -38.21 -23.17
C MET A 1 27.93 -37.30 -23.13
N LYS A 2 26.99 -37.52 -22.18
CA LYS A 2 25.80 -36.71 -22.02
C LYS A 2 26.17 -35.53 -21.11
N ARG A 3 26.08 -34.30 -21.61
CA ARG A 3 26.24 -33.06 -20.84
C ARG A 3 24.94 -32.84 -20.09
N PHE A 4 24.96 -32.98 -18.77
CA PHE A 4 23.93 -32.50 -17.87
C PHE A 4 24.08 -30.98 -17.78
N ALA A 5 23.11 -30.24 -18.29
CA ALA A 5 22.95 -28.82 -18.02
C ALA A 5 22.33 -28.70 -16.63
N LEU A 6 23.12 -28.22 -15.69
CA LEU A 6 22.67 -27.81 -14.36
C LEU A 6 21.92 -26.48 -14.53
N VAL A 7 20.60 -26.52 -14.53
CA VAL A 7 19.76 -25.31 -14.41
C VAL A 7 19.84 -24.87 -12.96
N LEU A 8 20.66 -23.86 -12.69
CA LEU A 8 20.67 -23.16 -11.40
C LEU A 8 19.38 -22.32 -11.38
N MET A 9 18.35 -22.81 -10.71
CA MET A 9 17.24 -21.96 -10.28
C MET A 9 17.82 -20.98 -9.25
N LEU A 10 18.11 -19.76 -9.67
CA LEU A 10 18.30 -18.63 -8.79
C LEU A 10 16.91 -18.33 -8.21
N SER A 11 16.63 -18.84 -7.02
CA SER A 11 15.54 -18.31 -6.19
C SER A 11 15.97 -16.90 -5.82
N LEU A 12 15.48 -15.89 -6.56
CA LEU A 12 15.39 -14.53 -6.05
C LEU A 12 14.55 -14.65 -4.79
N VAL A 13 15.18 -14.52 -3.64
CA VAL A 13 14.53 -14.13 -2.41
C VAL A 13 14.10 -12.69 -2.67
N LEU A 14 12.90 -12.51 -3.22
CA LEU A 14 12.16 -11.26 -3.12
C LEU A 14 12.08 -11.00 -1.62
N GLN A 15 12.86 -10.05 -1.12
CA GLN A 15 12.67 -9.51 0.21
C GLN A 15 11.20 -9.10 0.25
N SER A 16 10.46 -9.70 1.18
CA SER A 16 9.08 -9.37 1.46
C SER A 16 8.99 -7.86 1.67
N GLN A 17 8.55 -7.16 0.64
CA GLN A 17 8.19 -5.75 0.80
C GLN A 17 6.90 -5.73 1.62
N ALA A 18 6.86 -4.82 2.56
CA ALA A 18 5.76 -4.64 3.48
C ALA A 18 4.54 -4.06 2.73
N GLU A 19 3.55 -4.89 2.47
CA GLU A 19 2.28 -4.49 1.85
C GLU A 19 1.17 -5.41 2.37
N ASN A 20 -0.06 -4.89 2.37
CA ASN A 20 -1.22 -5.75 2.59
C ASN A 20 -1.27 -6.83 1.51
N ARG A 21 -1.34 -8.10 1.90
CA ARG A 21 -1.32 -9.23 0.97
C ARG A 21 -2.43 -10.22 1.22
N THR A 22 -2.95 -10.78 0.13
CA THR A 22 -3.81 -11.96 0.15
C THR A 22 -3.05 -13.13 -0.44
N TYR A 23 -3.05 -14.25 0.28
CA TYR A 23 -2.36 -15.50 -0.11
C TYR A 23 -3.32 -16.54 -0.66
N SER A 24 -4.62 -16.42 -0.32
CA SER A 24 -5.66 -17.27 -0.84
C SER A 24 -6.35 -16.61 -2.05
N PRO A 25 -6.55 -17.32 -3.16
CA PRO A 25 -7.29 -16.80 -4.31
C PRO A 25 -8.77 -16.52 -4.01
N GLN A 26 -9.29 -17.12 -2.93
CA GLN A 26 -10.67 -16.87 -2.46
C GLN A 26 -10.80 -15.57 -1.67
N VAL A 27 -9.72 -15.06 -1.09
CA VAL A 27 -9.73 -13.81 -0.31
C VAL A 27 -9.48 -12.62 -1.24
N LYS A 28 -10.41 -11.67 -1.23
CA LYS A 28 -10.40 -10.47 -2.09
C LYS A 28 -10.71 -9.21 -1.29
N THR A 29 -10.50 -8.07 -1.91
CA THR A 29 -10.90 -6.75 -1.41
C THR A 29 -10.39 -6.50 0.02
N LEU A 30 -9.15 -6.95 0.30
CA LEU A 30 -8.50 -6.67 1.57
C LEU A 30 -8.26 -5.17 1.71
N GLN A 31 -8.82 -4.57 2.74
CA GLN A 31 -8.67 -3.14 3.04
C GLN A 31 -8.36 -2.93 4.52
N ALA A 32 -7.40 -2.06 4.80
CA ALA A 32 -7.05 -1.61 6.13
C ALA A 32 -7.08 -0.08 6.16
N VAL A 33 -7.95 0.50 6.98
CA VAL A 33 -8.15 1.95 7.07
C VAL A 33 -8.23 2.42 8.51
N VAL A 34 -7.57 3.52 8.82
CA VAL A 34 -7.60 4.14 10.15
C VAL A 34 -8.80 5.07 10.24
N ASN A 35 -9.57 4.96 11.33
CA ASN A 35 -10.73 5.81 11.63
C ASN A 35 -11.79 5.84 10.50
N LYS A 36 -11.86 4.78 9.68
CA LYS A 36 -12.71 4.68 8.49
C LYS A 36 -12.42 5.73 7.40
N ASP A 37 -11.27 6.37 7.45
CA ASP A 37 -10.82 7.28 6.40
C ASP A 37 -10.00 6.50 5.35
N TRP A 38 -10.63 6.21 4.23
CA TRP A 38 -10.06 5.42 3.13
C TRP A 38 -8.87 6.10 2.41
N LEU A 39 -8.65 7.39 2.66
CA LEU A 39 -7.50 8.17 2.16
C LEU A 39 -6.34 8.20 3.16
N SER A 40 -6.59 7.84 4.42
CA SER A 40 -5.56 7.87 5.46
C SER A 40 -4.49 6.80 5.26
N PRO A 41 -3.25 7.09 5.67
CA PRO A 41 -2.24 6.06 5.87
C PRO A 41 -2.64 5.14 7.03
N THR A 42 -2.09 3.92 7.03
CA THR A 42 -2.30 2.93 8.10
C THR A 42 -1.41 3.21 9.32
N VAL A 43 -1.53 4.42 9.88
CA VAL A 43 -0.74 4.88 11.03
C VAL A 43 -1.67 5.34 12.14
N MET A 44 -1.59 4.72 13.31
CA MET A 44 -2.36 5.06 14.50
C MET A 44 -1.46 5.71 15.56
N ARG A 45 -2.06 6.49 16.47
CA ARG A 45 -1.38 7.02 17.65
C ARG A 45 -1.52 6.06 18.83
N LEU A 46 -0.39 5.74 19.45
CA LEU A 46 -0.38 4.96 20.68
C LEU A 46 -1.15 5.70 21.77
N TYR A 47 -2.02 5.01 22.48
CA TYR A 47 -2.93 5.56 23.50
C TYR A 47 -3.88 6.65 23.01
N GLY A 48 -4.01 6.82 21.67
CA GLY A 48 -5.04 7.67 21.05
C GLY A 48 -6.41 7.00 21.01
N ASN A 49 -7.34 7.66 20.34
CA ASN A 49 -8.66 7.08 20.03
C ASN A 49 -8.69 6.47 18.62
N ASP A 50 -7.54 6.35 17.98
CA ASP A 50 -7.45 5.80 16.65
C ASP A 50 -7.73 4.29 16.66
N PHE A 51 -8.36 3.80 15.61
CA PHE A 51 -8.59 2.38 15.40
C PHE A 51 -8.35 2.03 13.92
N LEU A 52 -7.81 0.85 13.69
CA LEU A 52 -7.67 0.24 12.38
C LEU A 52 -8.90 -0.61 12.11
N ASN A 53 -9.59 -0.37 11.01
CA ASN A 53 -10.65 -1.21 10.50
C ASN A 53 -10.09 -2.04 9.35
N ILE A 54 -10.14 -3.36 9.49
CA ILE A 54 -9.69 -4.33 8.48
C ILE A 54 -10.92 -5.03 7.95
N THR A 55 -11.06 -5.07 6.64
CA THR A 55 -12.14 -5.77 5.95
C THR A 55 -11.58 -6.61 4.82
N PHE A 56 -12.21 -7.74 4.56
CA PHE A 56 -11.93 -8.58 3.39
C PHE A 56 -13.16 -9.42 3.04
N ASP A 57 -13.21 -9.87 1.81
CA ASP A 57 -14.25 -10.78 1.34
C ASP A 57 -13.65 -12.16 1.07
N GLU A 58 -14.40 -13.19 1.38
CA GLU A 58 -14.16 -14.55 0.90
C GLU A 58 -15.20 -14.87 -0.17
N LEU A 59 -14.75 -15.34 -1.34
CA LEU A 59 -15.62 -15.62 -2.49
C LEU A 59 -16.40 -16.93 -2.31
N SER A 60 -17.20 -17.00 -1.24
CA SER A 60 -18.17 -18.05 -0.98
C SER A 60 -19.28 -17.54 -0.03
N HIS A 61 -20.39 -18.27 0.04
CA HIS A 61 -21.39 -18.11 1.11
C HIS A 61 -21.19 -19.10 2.26
N ASP A 62 -20.10 -19.87 2.25
CA ASP A 62 -19.73 -20.72 3.37
C ASP A 62 -19.11 -19.84 4.47
N SER A 63 -19.49 -20.08 5.72
CA SER A 63 -18.92 -19.34 6.85
C SER A 63 -17.67 -20.07 7.33
N HIS A 64 -16.51 -19.57 6.93
CA HIS A 64 -15.25 -20.06 7.47
C HIS A 64 -14.89 -19.34 8.76
N ARG A 65 -14.22 -20.04 9.66
CA ARG A 65 -13.74 -19.48 10.89
C ARG A 65 -12.31 -18.97 10.69
N TYR A 66 -12.14 -17.65 10.76
CA TYR A 66 -10.83 -17.01 10.71
C TYR A 66 -10.41 -16.55 12.09
N ILE A 67 -9.11 -16.68 12.38
CA ILE A 67 -8.46 -16.08 13.53
C ILE A 67 -7.49 -15.01 13.04
N TYR A 68 -7.18 -14.04 13.90
CA TYR A 68 -6.13 -13.06 13.62
C TYR A 68 -5.03 -13.16 14.66
N ARG A 69 -3.80 -12.98 14.19
CA ARG A 69 -2.58 -12.95 15.00
C ARG A 69 -1.81 -11.68 14.69
N LEU A 70 -1.37 -10.99 15.73
CA LEU A 70 -0.50 -9.82 15.64
C LEU A 70 0.95 -10.21 15.86
N GLU A 71 1.84 -9.52 15.18
CA GLU A 71 3.28 -9.56 15.37
C GLU A 71 3.79 -8.12 15.47
N HIS A 72 4.66 -7.84 16.45
CA HIS A 72 5.40 -6.59 16.49
C HIS A 72 6.65 -6.72 15.63
N CYS A 73 6.93 -5.71 14.79
CA CYS A 73 8.05 -5.72 13.87
C CYS A 73 8.99 -4.52 14.12
N GLU A 74 10.26 -4.73 13.80
CA GLU A 74 11.27 -3.69 13.75
C GLU A 74 11.01 -2.71 12.58
N ALA A 75 11.82 -1.66 12.48
CA ALA A 75 11.66 -0.64 11.45
C ALA A 75 11.75 -1.18 10.01
N ASP A 76 12.44 -2.30 9.79
CA ASP A 76 12.59 -3.00 8.51
C ASP A 76 11.56 -4.12 8.31
N TRP A 77 10.51 -4.16 9.12
CA TRP A 77 9.45 -5.17 9.13
C TRP A 77 9.89 -6.60 9.49
N THR A 78 11.09 -6.82 9.96
CA THR A 78 11.47 -8.08 10.60
C THR A 78 10.77 -8.21 11.95
N GLY A 79 10.37 -9.43 12.32
CA GLY A 79 9.73 -9.65 13.63
C GLY A 79 10.66 -9.27 14.78
N SER A 80 10.11 -8.64 15.83
CA SER A 80 10.89 -8.20 17.00
C SER A 80 11.16 -9.39 17.93
N GLU A 81 12.31 -10.05 17.75
CA GLU A 81 12.69 -11.25 18.48
C GLU A 81 13.15 -10.98 19.93
N ASP A 82 13.61 -9.76 20.22
CA ASP A 82 14.20 -9.39 21.51
C ASP A 82 13.19 -8.97 22.57
N ILE A 83 11.89 -8.94 22.24
CA ILE A 83 10.79 -8.57 23.15
C ILE A 83 9.76 -9.68 23.27
N PHE A 84 9.10 -9.77 24.42
CA PHE A 84 8.03 -10.73 24.62
C PHE A 84 6.68 -10.16 24.19
N GLU A 85 5.72 -11.01 23.79
CA GLU A 85 4.38 -10.60 23.44
C GLU A 85 3.73 -9.72 24.51
N ALA A 86 3.91 -10.04 25.79
CA ALA A 86 3.39 -9.25 26.90
C ALA A 86 4.01 -7.83 27.02
N ASP A 87 5.11 -7.54 26.34
CA ASP A 87 5.72 -6.20 26.35
C ASP A 87 4.94 -5.25 25.43
N TRP A 88 4.38 -5.74 24.32
CA TRP A 88 3.72 -4.93 23.29
C TRP A 88 2.20 -5.18 23.15
N LEU A 89 1.68 -6.33 23.64
CA LEU A 89 0.27 -6.69 23.60
C LEU A 89 -0.32 -6.81 25.00
N GLU A 90 -1.50 -6.22 25.22
CA GLU A 90 -2.37 -6.47 26.35
C GLU A 90 -3.57 -7.28 25.87
N GLY A 91 -3.82 -8.43 26.50
CA GLY A 91 -4.88 -9.36 26.13
C GLY A 91 -4.33 -10.65 25.54
N PHE A 92 -4.93 -11.13 24.49
CA PHE A 92 -4.60 -12.41 23.87
C PHE A 92 -4.32 -12.24 22.37
N ASN A 93 -3.44 -13.06 21.86
CA ASN A 93 -3.26 -13.28 20.43
C ASN A 93 -4.14 -14.46 19.96
N ASP A 94 -4.20 -14.73 18.65
CA ASP A 94 -5.02 -15.81 18.06
C ASP A 94 -6.53 -15.68 18.37
N ASN A 95 -7.08 -14.49 18.22
CA ASN A 95 -8.49 -14.25 18.46
C ASN A 95 -9.35 -14.48 17.20
N VAL A 96 -10.55 -15.00 17.37
CA VAL A 96 -11.53 -15.22 16.30
C VAL A 96 -12.05 -13.91 15.73
N ILE A 97 -12.19 -13.84 14.41
CA ILE A 97 -12.92 -12.78 13.70
C ILE A 97 -14.41 -13.12 13.77
N GLU A 98 -15.16 -12.41 14.63
CA GLU A 98 -16.56 -12.73 14.92
C GLU A 98 -17.56 -12.05 13.98
N LYS A 99 -17.16 -10.92 13.39
CA LYS A 99 -18.07 -10.13 12.56
C LYS A 99 -17.94 -10.50 11.10
N PHE A 100 -18.98 -11.10 10.56
CA PHE A 100 -19.10 -11.38 9.13
C PHE A 100 -20.57 -11.29 8.67
N GLU A 101 -20.75 -11.05 7.38
CA GLU A 101 -22.07 -10.93 6.74
C GLU A 101 -21.98 -11.51 5.32
N HIS A 102 -23.02 -12.21 4.88
CA HIS A 102 -23.10 -12.73 3.51
C HIS A 102 -23.54 -11.65 2.53
N SER A 103 -23.03 -11.70 1.31
CA SER A 103 -23.43 -10.80 0.24
C SER A 103 -24.94 -10.97 -0.10
N ILE A 104 -25.55 -9.88 -0.52
CA ILE A 104 -26.98 -9.82 -0.83
C ILE A 104 -27.18 -9.35 -2.28
N ASN A 105 -27.92 -10.13 -3.06
CA ASN A 105 -28.27 -9.82 -4.47
C ASN A 105 -27.06 -9.62 -5.38
N THR A 106 -25.95 -10.31 -5.12
CA THR A 106 -24.76 -10.30 -5.95
C THR A 106 -24.70 -11.52 -6.86
N VAL A 107 -24.11 -11.37 -8.05
CA VAL A 107 -23.85 -12.47 -8.99
C VAL A 107 -22.74 -13.36 -8.46
N VAL A 108 -21.66 -12.76 -7.94
CA VAL A 108 -20.59 -13.47 -7.27
C VAL A 108 -20.89 -13.52 -5.78
N PRO A 109 -21.18 -14.70 -5.21
CA PRO A 109 -21.44 -14.82 -3.77
C PRO A 109 -20.13 -14.65 -2.99
N TYR A 110 -20.19 -13.92 -1.88
CA TYR A 110 -19.07 -13.75 -0.96
C TYR A 110 -19.55 -13.56 0.48
N THR A 111 -18.66 -13.82 1.42
CA THR A 111 -18.83 -13.49 2.83
C THR A 111 -17.88 -12.34 3.18
N HIS A 112 -18.42 -11.25 3.69
CA HIS A 112 -17.66 -10.06 4.12
C HIS A 112 -17.27 -10.20 5.59
N TYR A 113 -15.98 -10.09 5.89
CA TYR A 113 -15.43 -10.13 7.25
C TYR A 113 -14.94 -8.74 7.67
N GLN A 114 -15.12 -8.42 8.95
CA GLN A 114 -14.66 -7.16 9.53
C GLN A 114 -13.98 -7.38 10.87
N LEU A 115 -12.84 -6.71 11.07
CA LEU A 115 -12.07 -6.68 12.30
C LEU A 115 -11.67 -5.25 12.64
N GLN A 116 -11.68 -4.90 13.93
CA GLN A 116 -11.17 -3.63 14.43
C GLN A 116 -10.05 -3.86 15.45
N ILE A 117 -8.95 -3.09 15.33
CA ILE A 117 -7.83 -3.07 16.28
C ILE A 117 -7.60 -1.62 16.74
N PRO A 118 -7.43 -1.34 18.06
CA PRO A 118 -7.61 -2.26 19.18
C PRO A 118 -9.07 -2.65 19.39
N ASN A 119 -9.29 -3.72 20.18
CA ASN A 119 -10.59 -4.18 20.60
C ASN A 119 -10.54 -4.69 22.06
N ASP A 120 -11.65 -5.22 22.57
CA ASP A 120 -11.74 -5.68 23.96
C ASP A 120 -10.81 -6.86 24.30
N ARG A 121 -10.32 -7.59 23.28
CA ARG A 121 -9.47 -8.77 23.45
C ARG A 121 -7.98 -8.47 23.27
N CYS A 122 -7.65 -7.39 22.55
CA CYS A 122 -6.25 -7.01 22.33
C CYS A 122 -6.09 -5.49 22.26
N ARG A 123 -5.07 -4.98 22.96
CA ARG A 123 -4.66 -3.57 22.97
C ARG A 123 -3.16 -3.49 22.78
N LEU A 124 -2.72 -2.52 21.99
CA LEU A 124 -1.31 -2.30 21.73
C LEU A 124 -0.72 -1.42 22.83
N LYS A 125 0.48 -1.80 23.32
CA LYS A 125 1.18 -1.13 24.41
C LYS A 125 2.46 -0.45 23.97
N LEU A 126 2.92 -0.74 22.75
CA LEU A 126 4.20 -0.29 22.24
C LEU A 126 4.00 0.37 20.87
N SER A 127 4.80 1.36 20.56
CA SER A 127 4.90 1.93 19.21
C SER A 127 5.83 1.09 18.33
N GLY A 128 5.67 1.20 17.02
CA GLY A 128 6.46 0.45 16.05
C GLY A 128 5.62 -0.01 14.88
N ASN A 129 6.13 -0.96 14.15
CA ASN A 129 5.43 -1.63 13.05
C ASN A 129 4.70 -2.87 13.57
N TYR A 130 3.58 -3.15 12.96
CA TYR A 130 2.75 -4.31 13.30
C TYR A 130 2.29 -5.01 12.05
N ARG A 131 2.41 -6.32 12.04
CA ARG A 131 1.81 -7.18 11.04
C ARG A 131 0.68 -7.98 11.67
N LEU A 132 -0.47 -7.99 11.04
CA LEU A 132 -1.62 -8.79 11.43
C LEU A 132 -1.81 -9.87 10.37
N TYR A 133 -1.78 -11.13 10.78
CA TYR A 133 -2.09 -12.28 9.96
C TYR A 133 -3.55 -12.67 10.14
N ILE A 134 -4.22 -12.95 9.04
CA ILE A 134 -5.54 -13.61 9.01
C ILE A 134 -5.29 -15.07 8.65
N ILE A 135 -5.72 -15.95 9.52
CA ILE A 135 -5.40 -17.37 9.47
C ILE A 135 -6.73 -18.16 9.43
N ASP A 136 -6.83 -19.10 8.53
CA ASP A 136 -7.93 -20.06 8.50
C ASP A 136 -7.76 -21.02 9.69
N ASP A 137 -8.76 -21.09 10.58
CA ASP A 137 -8.69 -21.86 11.84
C ASP A 137 -8.74 -23.38 11.60
N ASP A 138 -9.30 -23.82 10.47
CA ASP A 138 -9.40 -25.25 10.15
C ASP A 138 -8.10 -25.77 9.53
N THR A 139 -7.46 -25.01 8.65
CA THR A 139 -6.24 -25.41 7.93
C THR A 139 -4.96 -24.90 8.59
N ASN A 140 -5.06 -23.89 9.44
CA ASN A 140 -3.94 -23.13 10.03
C ASN A 140 -3.05 -22.46 8.95
N GLU A 141 -3.61 -22.16 7.78
CA GLU A 141 -2.92 -21.45 6.72
C GLU A 141 -3.18 -19.93 6.81
N THR A 142 -2.15 -19.14 6.61
CA THR A 142 -2.30 -17.69 6.50
C THR A 142 -2.96 -17.37 5.16
N VAL A 143 -4.13 -16.72 5.19
CA VAL A 143 -4.89 -16.35 3.99
C VAL A 143 -4.70 -14.89 3.59
N ALA A 144 -4.33 -14.03 4.54
CA ALA A 144 -3.99 -12.64 4.28
C ALA A 144 -3.09 -12.06 5.37
N SER A 145 -2.41 -10.95 5.07
CA SER A 145 -1.69 -10.14 6.05
C SER A 145 -1.95 -8.65 5.83
N VAL A 146 -1.95 -7.91 6.92
CA VAL A 146 -2.14 -6.45 6.95
C VAL A 146 -1.01 -5.83 7.74
N GLU A 147 -0.43 -4.76 7.22
CA GLU A 147 0.62 -4.00 7.85
C GLU A 147 0.16 -2.61 8.25
N PHE A 148 0.51 -2.21 9.46
CA PHE A 148 0.17 -0.89 10.00
C PHE A 148 1.22 -0.43 11.01
N MET A 149 1.20 0.86 11.31
CA MET A 149 2.17 1.47 12.22
C MET A 149 1.46 2.12 13.41
N VAL A 150 2.15 2.14 14.55
CA VAL A 150 1.70 2.81 15.77
C VAL A 150 2.78 3.78 16.24
N THR A 151 2.45 5.07 16.32
CA THR A 151 3.41 6.14 16.68
C THR A 151 3.13 6.73 18.05
N GLU A 152 4.21 7.07 18.79
CA GLU A 152 4.13 7.78 20.08
C GLU A 152 4.11 9.29 19.92
N GLN A 153 4.71 9.82 18.83
CA GLN A 153 4.94 11.24 18.60
C GLN A 153 5.74 11.95 19.73
N THR A 154 6.73 11.28 20.26
CA THR A 154 7.64 11.81 21.29
C THR A 154 8.74 12.70 20.71
N MET A 155 9.11 12.52 19.44
CA MET A 155 9.95 13.41 18.67
C MET A 155 9.11 14.31 17.75
N LEU A 156 9.62 15.49 17.39
CA LEU A 156 8.93 16.42 16.51
C LEU A 156 9.57 16.43 15.12
N LEU A 157 8.76 16.16 14.11
CA LEU A 157 9.16 16.11 12.71
C LEU A 157 8.49 17.21 11.92
N SER A 158 9.26 18.00 11.19
CA SER A 158 8.80 19.06 10.29
C SER A 158 9.30 18.77 8.89
N MET A 159 8.39 18.73 7.90
CA MET A 159 8.69 18.42 6.50
C MET A 159 8.40 19.59 5.58
N ALA A 160 9.12 19.63 4.47
CA ALA A 160 8.84 20.47 3.31
C ALA A 160 9.14 19.69 2.03
N ALA A 161 8.39 19.98 0.96
CA ALA A 161 8.65 19.48 -0.38
C ALA A 161 8.72 20.64 -1.36
N THR A 162 9.53 20.51 -2.41
CA THR A 162 9.77 21.55 -3.41
C THR A 162 9.96 20.97 -4.80
N THR A 163 9.58 21.74 -5.82
CA THR A 163 9.84 21.45 -7.23
C THR A 163 11.16 22.06 -7.74
N ASN A 164 11.80 22.90 -6.92
CA ASN A 164 13.15 23.40 -7.16
C ASN A 164 14.14 22.43 -6.50
N THR A 165 14.50 21.39 -7.22
CA THR A 165 15.35 20.30 -6.73
C THR A 165 16.84 20.60 -6.95
N ASP A 166 17.72 19.82 -6.32
CA ASP A 166 19.18 19.93 -6.50
C ASP A 166 19.67 19.37 -7.87
N ILE A 167 18.77 18.88 -8.71
CA ILE A 167 19.08 18.34 -10.06
C ILE A 167 18.34 19.07 -11.18
N ASP A 168 17.13 19.55 -10.93
CA ASP A 168 16.35 20.34 -11.88
C ASP A 168 15.46 21.37 -11.17
N VAL A 169 14.96 22.33 -11.93
CA VAL A 169 14.03 23.35 -11.45
C VAL A 169 12.75 23.26 -12.25
N ASN A 170 11.65 22.86 -11.61
CA ASN A 170 10.36 22.64 -12.27
C ASN A 170 10.50 21.71 -13.49
N GLY A 171 11.22 20.62 -13.31
CA GLY A 171 11.44 19.60 -14.33
C GLY A 171 10.53 18.39 -14.13
N SER A 172 11.12 17.24 -13.84
CA SER A 172 10.40 15.98 -13.66
C SER A 172 10.47 15.43 -12.24
N HIS A 173 11.07 16.19 -11.31
CA HIS A 173 11.32 15.70 -9.95
C HIS A 173 10.78 16.63 -8.88
N GLN A 174 10.63 16.06 -7.69
CA GLN A 174 10.27 16.75 -6.46
C GLN A 174 11.27 16.35 -5.36
N GLN A 175 11.62 17.27 -4.47
CA GLN A 175 12.59 17.02 -3.42
C GLN A 175 11.98 17.28 -2.05
N VAL A 176 12.20 16.33 -1.14
CA VAL A 176 11.78 16.42 0.27
C VAL A 176 12.94 16.89 1.12
N SER A 177 12.64 17.73 2.09
CA SER A 177 13.52 18.09 3.20
C SER A 177 12.75 17.95 4.52
N PHE A 178 13.46 17.63 5.60
CA PHE A 178 12.83 17.56 6.92
C PHE A 178 13.80 17.88 8.05
N LYS A 179 13.24 18.24 9.20
CA LYS A 179 13.96 18.49 10.44
C LYS A 179 13.36 17.69 11.56
N LEU A 180 14.20 17.01 12.32
CA LEU A 180 13.87 16.25 13.49
C LEU A 180 14.34 16.97 14.75
N SER A 181 13.45 17.14 15.71
CA SER A 181 13.81 17.53 17.08
C SER A 181 13.61 16.35 18.01
N TYR A 182 14.62 16.04 18.81
CA TYR A 182 14.61 14.87 19.71
C TYR A 182 13.59 14.96 20.86
N GLY A 183 13.04 16.18 21.13
CA GLY A 183 12.21 16.37 22.32
C GLY A 183 12.96 16.03 23.59
N ASP A 184 12.39 15.14 24.40
CA ASP A 184 12.98 14.66 25.64
C ASP A 184 13.82 13.36 25.47
N CYS A 185 13.91 12.83 24.24
CA CYS A 185 14.67 11.62 23.95
C CYS A 185 16.20 11.88 24.05
N GLN A 186 16.90 10.95 24.68
CA GLN A 186 18.34 11.02 24.91
C GLN A 186 19.12 10.36 23.76
N VAL A 187 19.45 11.13 22.73
CA VAL A 187 20.22 10.65 21.57
C VAL A 187 21.70 10.94 21.82
N THR A 188 22.50 9.91 21.99
CA THR A 188 23.96 9.97 22.20
C THR A 188 24.74 9.57 20.96
N ASP A 189 24.20 8.66 20.15
CA ASP A 189 24.75 8.22 18.87
C ASP A 189 23.62 8.13 17.84
N VAL A 190 23.64 9.04 16.88
CA VAL A 190 22.60 9.12 15.82
C VAL A 190 22.61 7.88 14.94
N SER A 191 23.77 7.33 14.64
CA SER A 191 23.89 6.18 13.72
C SER A 191 23.33 4.88 14.29
N GLU A 192 23.36 4.74 15.63
CA GLU A 192 22.91 3.55 16.33
C GLU A 192 21.48 3.68 16.87
N GLN A 193 21.00 4.92 17.08
CA GLN A 193 19.77 5.18 17.81
C GLN A 193 18.65 5.80 16.97
N ILE A 194 18.92 6.26 15.75
CA ILE A 194 17.92 6.88 14.87
C ILE A 194 17.89 6.16 13.53
N GLN A 195 16.69 5.76 13.11
CA GLN A 195 16.42 5.32 11.74
C GLN A 195 15.33 6.20 11.14
N THR A 196 15.47 6.48 9.85
CA THR A 196 14.51 7.32 9.13
C THR A 196 14.07 6.65 7.84
N ILE A 197 12.78 6.75 7.52
CA ILE A 197 12.23 6.33 6.24
C ILE A 197 11.46 7.51 5.66
N VAL A 198 11.66 7.80 4.38
CA VAL A 198 10.84 8.75 3.61
C VAL A 198 10.30 8.05 2.40
N MET A 199 9.00 8.23 2.10
CA MET A 199 8.34 7.62 0.95
C MET A 199 7.36 8.56 0.27
N GLN A 200 6.99 8.22 -0.97
CA GLN A 200 6.02 8.93 -1.79
C GLN A 200 4.74 8.09 -1.92
N ASN A 201 3.57 8.72 -1.69
CA ASN A 201 2.22 8.15 -1.86
C ASN A 201 1.94 6.85 -1.06
N GLY A 202 2.71 6.59 0.01
CA GLY A 202 2.59 5.37 0.80
C GLY A 202 3.18 4.13 0.13
N ARG A 203 3.95 4.29 -0.95
CA ARG A 203 4.54 3.21 -1.72
C ARG A 203 5.93 2.85 -1.19
N GLU A 204 6.12 1.58 -0.89
CA GLU A 204 7.38 1.06 -0.33
C GLU A 204 8.50 1.00 -1.35
N ASP A 205 8.20 0.76 -2.62
CA ASP A 205 9.17 0.80 -3.70
C ASP A 205 9.84 2.19 -3.86
N THR A 206 9.27 3.23 -3.25
CA THR A 206 9.83 4.58 -3.20
C THR A 206 10.63 4.88 -1.93
N TRP A 207 10.80 3.95 -1.02
CA TRP A 207 11.48 4.17 0.25
C TRP A 207 12.88 4.75 0.11
N ARG A 208 13.19 5.74 0.96
CA ARG A 208 14.51 6.29 1.18
C ARG A 208 14.90 6.01 2.62
N TRP A 209 15.68 4.97 2.78
CA TRP A 209 16.08 4.43 4.08
C TRP A 209 17.34 5.12 4.60
N ASN A 210 17.31 5.58 5.85
CA ASN A 210 18.46 6.10 6.58
C ASN A 210 19.30 7.12 5.79
N THR A 211 18.63 8.08 5.14
CA THR A 211 19.31 9.21 4.50
C THR A 211 20.21 9.91 5.51
N ARG A 212 21.45 10.20 5.12
CA ARG A 212 22.39 10.91 5.99
C ARG A 212 21.89 12.32 6.28
N PRO A 213 21.87 12.79 7.55
CA PRO A 213 21.54 14.18 7.86
C PRO A 213 22.56 15.15 7.24
N SER A 214 22.10 16.31 6.81
CA SER A 214 22.95 17.42 6.37
C SER A 214 23.58 18.16 7.54
N SER A 215 22.90 18.17 8.70
CA SER A 215 23.46 18.67 9.94
C SER A 215 22.97 17.89 11.16
N VAL A 216 23.84 17.79 12.15
CA VAL A 216 23.61 17.10 13.44
C VAL A 216 23.92 18.09 14.56
N ASN A 217 23.02 18.21 15.51
CA ASN A 217 23.24 18.98 16.72
C ASN A 217 22.65 18.26 17.95
N HIS A 218 22.90 18.80 19.15
CA HIS A 218 22.46 18.17 20.40
C HIS A 218 20.94 18.15 20.63
N LYS A 219 20.14 18.80 19.77
CA LYS A 219 18.68 18.85 19.86
C LYS A 219 17.98 18.18 18.70
N GLY A 220 18.70 17.82 17.62
CA GLY A 220 18.04 17.25 16.47
C GLY A 220 18.92 17.15 15.23
N LEU A 221 18.28 16.80 14.14
CA LEU A 221 18.85 16.56 12.82
C LEU A 221 18.16 17.44 11.77
N ALA A 222 18.90 17.79 10.71
CA ALA A 222 18.32 18.36 9.50
C ALA A 222 18.72 17.53 8.27
N PHE A 223 17.79 17.41 7.33
CA PHE A 223 17.94 16.68 6.08
C PHE A 223 17.57 17.64 4.93
N GLU A 224 18.47 18.57 4.64
CA GLU A 224 18.30 19.58 3.61
C GLU A 224 19.29 19.32 2.48
N HIS A 225 18.91 19.60 1.24
CA HIS A 225 19.75 19.42 0.05
C HIS A 225 20.31 17.99 -0.06
N ARG A 226 19.42 16.99 0.14
CA ARG A 226 19.78 15.57 0.02
C ARG A 226 19.27 15.04 -1.31
N ARG A 227 20.20 14.64 -2.19
CA ARG A 227 19.85 14.08 -3.51
C ARG A 227 19.13 12.74 -3.41
N ASP A 228 19.38 11.99 -2.36
CA ASP A 228 18.68 10.74 -2.02
C ASP A 228 17.23 10.97 -1.58
N LEU A 229 16.80 12.22 -1.34
CA LEU A 229 15.42 12.61 -1.09
C LEU A 229 14.76 13.28 -2.30
N ILE A 230 15.28 13.06 -3.50
CA ILE A 230 14.65 13.43 -4.75
C ILE A 230 13.83 12.25 -5.27
N PHE A 231 12.61 12.52 -5.67
CA PHE A 231 11.66 11.57 -6.19
C PHE A 231 11.22 11.98 -7.59
N ASP A 232 10.88 11.00 -8.43
CA ASP A 232 10.16 11.28 -9.67
C ASP A 232 8.82 11.93 -9.34
N GLY A 233 8.45 12.98 -10.07
CA GLY A 233 7.13 13.60 -9.93
C GLY A 233 6.01 12.63 -10.31
N GLY A 234 6.27 11.75 -11.29
CA GLY A 234 5.26 10.87 -11.83
C GLY A 234 4.13 11.66 -12.50
N ASN A 235 2.93 11.12 -12.47
CA ASN A 235 1.73 11.79 -12.97
C ASN A 235 0.56 11.47 -12.04
N GLU A 236 -0.53 12.26 -12.14
CA GLU A 236 -1.76 12.00 -11.39
C GLU A 236 -2.24 10.57 -11.65
N TYR A 237 -2.71 9.89 -10.62
CA TYR A 237 -3.26 8.55 -10.75
C TYR A 237 -4.48 8.56 -11.68
N ARG A 238 -4.63 7.52 -12.47
CA ARG A 238 -5.84 7.27 -13.23
C ARG A 238 -6.94 6.78 -12.30
N LYS A 239 -8.18 6.96 -12.67
CA LYS A 239 -9.33 6.56 -11.86
C LYS A 239 -10.51 6.10 -12.68
N PHE A 240 -11.33 5.26 -12.08
CA PHE A 240 -12.64 4.90 -12.57
C PHE A 240 -13.57 4.53 -11.41
N GLU A 241 -14.86 4.46 -11.71
CA GLU A 241 -15.87 3.90 -10.81
C GLU A 241 -16.71 2.86 -11.56
N VAL A 242 -16.96 1.72 -10.91
CA VAL A 242 -17.98 0.78 -11.32
C VAL A 242 -19.05 0.80 -10.24
N LEU A 243 -20.08 1.61 -10.42
CA LEU A 243 -21.18 1.74 -9.44
C LEU A 243 -22.40 0.90 -9.80
N ASP A 244 -22.57 0.62 -11.09
CA ASP A 244 -23.73 -0.11 -11.61
C ASP A 244 -23.26 -1.05 -12.72
N THR A 245 -23.85 -2.25 -12.78
CA THR A 245 -23.56 -3.22 -13.83
C THR A 245 -24.45 -3.03 -15.06
N SER A 246 -25.53 -2.24 -14.97
CA SER A 246 -26.46 -1.99 -16.06
C SER A 246 -26.02 -0.84 -16.98
N HIS A 247 -25.18 0.08 -16.52
CA HIS A 247 -24.67 1.21 -17.31
C HIS A 247 -23.28 1.67 -16.84
N PRO A 248 -22.46 2.21 -17.77
CA PRO A 248 -21.16 2.76 -17.44
C PRO A 248 -21.25 3.97 -16.49
N THR A 249 -20.29 4.06 -15.57
CA THR A 249 -20.10 5.20 -14.68
C THR A 249 -18.75 5.88 -14.97
N MET A 250 -18.25 6.76 -14.10
CA MET A 250 -17.05 7.54 -14.33
C MET A 250 -15.86 6.66 -14.77
N GLY A 251 -15.18 7.04 -15.84
CA GLY A 251 -13.98 6.35 -16.34
C GLY A 251 -14.25 5.02 -17.06
N ILE A 252 -15.49 4.54 -17.13
CA ILE A 252 -15.87 3.28 -17.78
C ILE A 252 -16.47 3.57 -19.16
N GLU A 253 -15.88 2.96 -20.20
CA GLU A 253 -16.37 3.05 -21.58
C GLU A 253 -17.63 2.20 -21.79
N ARG A 254 -17.63 0.97 -21.23
CA ARG A 254 -18.74 0.02 -21.37
C ARG A 254 -18.73 -1.03 -20.28
N ILE A 255 -19.92 -1.57 -19.99
CA ILE A 255 -20.11 -2.77 -19.17
C ILE A 255 -20.97 -3.74 -19.98
N ARG A 256 -20.69 -5.02 -19.88
CA ARG A 256 -21.47 -6.07 -20.54
C ARG A 256 -21.47 -7.36 -19.72
N TRP A 257 -22.54 -8.11 -19.85
CA TRP A 257 -22.63 -9.49 -19.40
C TRP A 257 -22.10 -10.44 -20.49
N ASP A 258 -21.17 -11.34 -20.14
CA ASP A 258 -20.59 -12.28 -21.11
C ASP A 258 -21.23 -13.68 -21.09
N GLY A 259 -22.23 -13.89 -20.26
CA GLY A 259 -22.91 -15.16 -20.02
C GLY A 259 -22.54 -15.81 -18.68
N ALA A 260 -21.47 -15.38 -18.04
CA ALA A 260 -20.97 -15.92 -16.76
C ALA A 260 -20.70 -14.81 -15.72
N ALA A 261 -20.18 -13.68 -16.15
CA ALA A 261 -19.78 -12.57 -15.28
C ALA A 261 -19.94 -11.20 -15.95
N TRP A 262 -19.97 -10.16 -15.16
CA TRP A 262 -19.93 -8.78 -15.63
C TRP A 262 -18.50 -8.39 -16.04
N GLN A 263 -18.39 -7.76 -17.21
CA GLN A 263 -17.16 -7.29 -17.81
C GLN A 263 -17.19 -5.76 -17.92
N ALA A 264 -16.39 -5.07 -17.13
CA ALA A 264 -16.21 -3.62 -17.18
C ALA A 264 -14.97 -3.27 -18.00
N TYR A 265 -15.06 -2.27 -18.84
CA TYR A 265 -13.96 -1.78 -19.68
C TYR A 265 -13.72 -0.31 -19.37
N PRO A 266 -12.68 0.04 -18.61
CA PRO A 266 -12.23 1.42 -18.53
C PRO A 266 -11.89 1.98 -19.92
N PHE A 267 -11.95 3.30 -20.09
CA PHE A 267 -11.47 3.93 -21.33
C PHE A 267 -10.05 3.50 -21.64
N LEU A 268 -9.71 3.40 -22.93
CA LEU A 268 -8.35 3.12 -23.35
C LEU A 268 -7.40 4.15 -22.72
N SER A 269 -6.41 3.68 -21.99
CA SER A 269 -5.36 4.53 -21.42
C SER A 269 -4.41 4.98 -22.51
N GLU A 270 -4.60 6.19 -23.01
CA GLU A 270 -3.72 6.85 -23.99
C GLU A 270 -2.48 7.43 -23.28
N PRO A 271 -1.34 7.58 -24.00
CA PRO A 271 -0.17 8.27 -23.46
C PRO A 271 -0.48 9.70 -23.00
N ARG A 272 0.20 10.13 -21.96
CA ARG A 272 0.04 11.48 -21.37
C ARG A 272 1.31 12.32 -21.57
N PRO A 273 1.51 12.93 -22.76
CA PRO A 273 2.76 13.65 -23.09
C PRO A 273 2.88 15.03 -22.44
N VAL A 274 1.82 15.49 -21.80
CA VAL A 274 1.75 16.78 -21.07
C VAL A 274 1.00 16.58 -19.76
N TYR A 275 1.36 17.35 -18.75
CA TYR A 275 0.63 17.36 -17.49
C TYR A 275 -0.77 17.93 -17.65
N ILE A 276 -1.73 17.27 -17.07
CA ILE A 276 -3.11 17.73 -16.92
C ILE A 276 -3.54 17.36 -15.49
N TYR A 277 -3.83 18.37 -14.70
CA TYR A 277 -4.32 18.13 -13.34
C TYR A 277 -5.61 17.35 -13.34
N ASP A 278 -5.67 16.33 -12.52
CA ASP A 278 -6.87 15.56 -12.24
C ASP A 278 -6.82 15.09 -10.78
N GLU A 279 -7.77 15.54 -9.95
CA GLU A 279 -7.83 15.13 -8.55
C GLU A 279 -7.97 13.62 -8.43
N ASP A 280 -7.06 12.97 -7.73
CA ASP A 280 -7.03 11.53 -7.55
C ASP A 280 -6.99 11.12 -6.06
N ALA A 281 -6.78 9.85 -5.78
CA ALA A 281 -6.72 9.31 -4.43
C ALA A 281 -5.39 8.59 -4.12
N ASN A 282 -4.33 8.88 -4.88
CA ASN A 282 -2.99 8.29 -4.70
C ASN A 282 -3.05 6.75 -4.49
N GLY A 283 -3.74 6.04 -5.40
CA GLY A 283 -3.87 4.59 -5.40
C GLY A 283 -4.92 4.04 -4.44
N SER A 284 -5.60 4.86 -3.64
CA SER A 284 -6.65 4.40 -2.73
C SER A 284 -7.92 3.97 -3.49
N PHE A 285 -8.75 3.16 -2.82
CA PHE A 285 -10.02 2.70 -3.37
C PHE A 285 -11.13 2.78 -2.32
N TYR A 286 -12.37 2.84 -2.80
CA TYR A 286 -13.56 2.92 -1.95
C TYR A 286 -14.69 2.05 -2.49
N ILE A 287 -15.13 1.07 -1.70
CA ILE A 287 -16.21 0.16 -2.09
C ILE A 287 -17.55 0.86 -1.98
N ARG A 288 -18.26 0.96 -3.09
CA ARG A 288 -19.62 1.49 -3.17
C ARG A 288 -20.33 1.07 -4.43
N ASN A 289 -21.64 1.11 -4.39
CA ASN A 289 -22.51 0.95 -5.55
C ASN A 289 -23.48 2.14 -5.69
N SER A 290 -24.32 2.14 -6.73
CA SER A 290 -25.26 3.22 -7.04
C SER A 290 -26.31 3.43 -5.93
N ASP A 291 -26.71 2.37 -5.23
CA ASP A 291 -27.69 2.46 -4.16
C ASP A 291 -27.11 3.07 -2.88
N ASN A 292 -25.80 2.99 -2.74
CA ASN A 292 -25.03 3.49 -1.61
C ASN A 292 -25.59 3.07 -0.24
N ARG A 293 -26.00 1.80 -0.15
CA ARG A 293 -26.52 1.16 1.07
C ARG A 293 -25.82 -0.17 1.28
N ASP A 294 -25.36 -0.39 2.49
CA ASP A 294 -24.70 -1.64 2.88
C ASP A 294 -23.68 -2.11 1.83
N ASN A 295 -22.87 -1.14 1.35
CA ASN A 295 -21.96 -1.30 0.21
C ASN A 295 -21.06 -2.52 0.34
N ASP A 296 -20.67 -2.86 1.57
CA ASP A 296 -19.76 -3.97 1.86
C ASP A 296 -20.35 -5.33 1.47
N ILE A 297 -21.69 -5.48 1.47
CA ILE A 297 -22.37 -6.74 1.19
C ILE A 297 -23.29 -6.69 -0.05
N THR A 298 -23.51 -5.51 -0.64
CA THR A 298 -24.38 -5.37 -1.81
C THR A 298 -23.64 -5.01 -3.09
N SER A 299 -22.34 -4.72 -3.02
CA SER A 299 -21.51 -4.45 -4.19
C SER A 299 -21.05 -5.75 -4.83
N ASP A 300 -21.28 -5.91 -6.13
CA ASP A 300 -20.92 -7.12 -6.87
C ASP A 300 -19.47 -7.09 -7.36
N TYR A 301 -18.94 -8.25 -7.73
CA TYR A 301 -17.65 -8.39 -8.37
C TYR A 301 -17.78 -8.36 -9.88
N VAL A 302 -16.87 -7.65 -10.53
CA VAL A 302 -16.81 -7.49 -11.98
C VAL A 302 -15.37 -7.70 -12.47
N TRP A 303 -15.23 -8.26 -13.67
CA TRP A 303 -13.93 -8.31 -14.34
C TRP A 303 -13.63 -6.95 -14.96
N VAL A 304 -12.60 -6.27 -14.49
CA VAL A 304 -12.12 -5.00 -15.04
C VAL A 304 -11.03 -5.27 -16.07
N ASN A 305 -11.30 -4.90 -17.32
CA ASN A 305 -10.45 -5.17 -18.47
C ASN A 305 -9.64 -3.92 -18.84
N TYR A 306 -8.44 -3.80 -18.29
CA TYR A 306 -7.53 -2.68 -18.53
C TYR A 306 -6.90 -2.77 -19.92
N ARG A 307 -6.76 -1.61 -20.57
CA ARG A 307 -6.11 -1.48 -21.89
C ARG A 307 -5.23 -0.24 -21.88
N LEU A 308 -3.96 -0.41 -22.17
CA LEU A 308 -2.96 0.67 -22.20
C LEU A 308 -2.29 0.72 -23.56
N LYS A 309 -2.26 1.88 -24.18
CA LYS A 309 -1.53 2.17 -25.39
C LYS A 309 -0.14 2.72 -25.02
N ALA A 310 0.85 1.90 -25.13
CA ALA A 310 2.25 2.25 -24.89
C ALA A 310 3.16 1.47 -25.84
N PRO A 311 4.35 1.99 -26.16
CA PRO A 311 5.35 1.20 -26.89
C PRO A 311 5.68 -0.07 -26.11
N ARG A 312 5.89 -1.18 -26.85
CA ARG A 312 6.34 -2.42 -26.21
C ARG A 312 7.69 -2.20 -25.52
N LEU A 313 7.75 -2.56 -24.25
CA LEU A 313 9.02 -2.62 -23.50
C LEU A 313 9.82 -3.85 -23.94
N HIS A 314 11.14 -3.70 -23.99
CA HIS A 314 12.07 -4.79 -24.30
C HIS A 314 12.61 -5.48 -23.05
N GLU A 315 12.59 -4.78 -21.90
CA GLU A 315 13.07 -5.22 -20.61
C GLU A 315 12.05 -4.87 -19.53
N GLY A 316 11.91 -5.71 -18.51
CA GLY A 316 10.97 -5.53 -17.43
C GLY A 316 9.52 -5.74 -17.84
N VAL A 317 8.61 -5.38 -16.95
CA VAL A 317 7.17 -5.59 -17.09
C VAL A 317 6.39 -4.30 -16.79
N VAL A 318 5.20 -4.19 -17.36
CA VAL A 318 4.23 -3.14 -17.00
C VAL A 318 3.28 -3.70 -15.95
N VAL A 319 3.14 -2.98 -14.83
CA VAL A 319 2.29 -3.37 -13.70
C VAL A 319 1.24 -2.29 -13.45
N ILE A 320 0.05 -2.72 -13.07
CA ILE A 320 -1.00 -1.84 -12.55
C ILE A 320 -0.82 -1.76 -11.03
N GLU A 321 -0.59 -0.56 -10.51
CA GLU A 321 -0.35 -0.31 -9.10
C GLU A 321 -1.51 0.48 -8.49
N GLY A 322 -1.88 0.13 -7.24
CA GLY A 322 -2.84 0.79 -6.37
C GLY A 322 -2.94 0.02 -5.05
N ARG A 323 -3.40 0.67 -3.99
CA ARG A 323 -3.52 0.06 -2.65
C ARG A 323 -4.48 -1.14 -2.57
N TRP A 324 -5.26 -1.35 -3.62
CA TRP A 324 -6.17 -2.48 -3.79
C TRP A 324 -5.48 -3.71 -4.42
N ALA A 325 -4.25 -3.55 -4.89
CA ALA A 325 -3.47 -4.61 -5.51
C ALA A 325 -2.78 -5.45 -4.41
N THR A 326 -3.54 -6.32 -3.76
CA THR A 326 -3.09 -7.10 -2.59
C THR A 326 -2.77 -8.57 -2.89
N GLU A 327 -3.02 -9.03 -4.13
CA GLU A 327 -2.75 -10.40 -4.57
C GLU A 327 -1.29 -10.56 -5.04
N GLU A 328 -0.94 -11.75 -5.52
CA GLU A 328 0.36 -11.99 -6.13
C GLU A 328 0.65 -10.99 -7.27
N PRO A 329 1.89 -10.48 -7.38
CA PRO A 329 2.23 -9.41 -8.32
C PRO A 329 1.89 -9.71 -9.78
N GLU A 330 1.92 -10.98 -10.17
CA GLU A 330 1.59 -11.44 -11.53
C GLU A 330 0.14 -11.14 -11.91
N THR A 331 -0.78 -11.04 -10.93
CA THR A 331 -2.19 -10.67 -11.14
C THR A 331 -2.32 -9.28 -11.77
N TYR A 332 -1.39 -8.39 -11.44
CA TYR A 332 -1.41 -6.98 -11.87
C TYR A 332 -0.47 -6.69 -13.03
N GLN A 333 0.27 -7.70 -13.49
CA GLN A 333 1.13 -7.57 -14.66
C GLN A 333 0.31 -7.51 -15.94
N MET A 334 0.64 -6.55 -16.81
CA MET A 334 0.00 -6.41 -18.11
C MET A 334 0.75 -7.20 -19.20
N ASN A 335 -0.03 -7.83 -20.06
CA ASN A 335 0.50 -8.55 -21.23
C ASN A 335 0.39 -7.70 -22.48
N TYR A 336 1.44 -7.68 -23.30
CA TYR A 336 1.42 -7.00 -24.59
C TYR A 336 0.79 -7.89 -25.65
N ASP A 337 -0.33 -7.44 -26.24
CA ASP A 337 -0.99 -8.10 -27.36
C ASP A 337 -0.45 -7.55 -28.69
N GLU A 338 0.29 -8.36 -29.40
CA GLU A 338 0.89 -7.99 -30.70
C GLU A 338 -0.16 -7.66 -31.77
N THR A 339 -1.37 -8.18 -31.64
CA THR A 339 -2.44 -7.96 -32.63
C THR A 339 -3.03 -6.58 -32.52
N SER A 340 -3.34 -6.15 -31.31
CA SER A 340 -3.89 -4.82 -31.02
C SER A 340 -2.83 -3.75 -30.80
N GLY A 341 -1.59 -4.13 -30.48
CA GLY A 341 -0.52 -3.22 -30.09
C GLY A 341 -0.75 -2.56 -28.72
N LEU A 342 -1.50 -3.23 -27.83
CA LEU A 342 -1.86 -2.72 -26.51
C LEU A 342 -1.34 -3.64 -25.41
N TYR A 343 -1.06 -3.05 -24.25
CA TYR A 343 -0.97 -3.80 -23.00
C TYR A 343 -2.37 -4.05 -22.45
N THR A 344 -2.62 -5.27 -21.98
CA THR A 344 -3.93 -5.68 -21.45
C THR A 344 -3.79 -6.46 -20.15
N ALA A 345 -4.74 -6.28 -19.25
CA ALA A 345 -4.93 -7.09 -18.05
C ALA A 345 -6.41 -7.19 -17.72
N SER A 346 -6.82 -8.29 -17.07
CA SER A 346 -8.19 -8.49 -16.62
C SER A 346 -8.14 -8.89 -15.14
N ILE A 347 -8.75 -8.08 -14.27
CA ILE A 347 -8.68 -8.21 -12.81
C ILE A 347 -10.09 -8.24 -12.25
N LEU A 348 -10.36 -9.21 -11.35
CA LEU A 348 -11.64 -9.29 -10.64
C LEU A 348 -11.65 -8.26 -9.51
N GLN A 349 -12.54 -7.28 -9.58
CA GLN A 349 -12.65 -6.19 -8.61
C GLN A 349 -14.10 -6.01 -8.17
N LYS A 350 -14.29 -5.62 -6.91
CA LYS A 350 -15.61 -5.29 -6.36
C LYS A 350 -16.05 -3.93 -6.87
N GLN A 351 -17.36 -3.69 -7.03
CA GLN A 351 -17.90 -2.37 -7.38
C GLN A 351 -17.39 -1.30 -6.43
N GLY A 352 -16.94 -0.17 -6.99
CA GLY A 352 -16.35 0.92 -6.22
C GLY A 352 -15.62 1.94 -7.08
N TYR A 353 -14.97 2.87 -6.38
CA TYR A 353 -14.00 3.81 -6.91
C TYR A 353 -12.60 3.22 -6.78
N TYR A 354 -11.80 3.35 -7.83
CA TYR A 354 -10.41 2.86 -7.87
C TYR A 354 -9.49 3.93 -8.45
N SER A 355 -8.43 4.24 -7.71
CA SER A 355 -7.29 5.04 -8.16
C SER A 355 -6.13 4.09 -8.47
N TYR A 356 -5.43 4.29 -9.60
CA TYR A 356 -4.37 3.40 -10.06
C TYR A 356 -3.38 4.11 -10.98
N GLN A 357 -2.18 3.55 -11.10
CA GLN A 357 -1.19 3.99 -12.08
C GLN A 357 -0.54 2.80 -12.80
N TYR A 358 0.21 3.10 -13.85
CA TYR A 358 1.05 2.11 -14.52
C TYR A 358 2.51 2.36 -14.20
N LEU A 359 3.18 1.33 -13.74
CA LEU A 359 4.62 1.34 -13.47
C LEU A 359 5.36 0.44 -14.44
N TRP A 360 6.58 0.82 -14.74
CA TRP A 360 7.57 -0.04 -15.36
C TRP A 360 8.44 -0.62 -14.27
N VAL A 361 8.37 -1.93 -14.06
CA VAL A 361 9.23 -2.68 -13.13
C VAL A 361 10.33 -3.35 -13.94
N THR A 362 11.56 -2.96 -13.66
CA THR A 362 12.75 -3.50 -14.33
C THR A 362 13.11 -4.91 -13.84
N ASP A 363 13.99 -5.62 -14.56
CA ASP A 363 14.37 -7.00 -14.22
C ASP A 363 15.08 -7.13 -12.85
N ASP A 364 15.63 -6.04 -12.32
CA ASP A 364 16.18 -5.95 -10.97
C ASP A 364 15.16 -5.55 -9.88
N GLY A 365 13.87 -5.45 -10.26
CA GLY A 365 12.77 -5.17 -9.35
C GLY A 365 12.56 -3.69 -9.01
N VAL A 366 13.23 -2.77 -9.69
CA VAL A 366 13.06 -1.33 -9.45
C VAL A 366 11.87 -0.80 -10.23
N SER A 367 10.97 -0.07 -9.54
CA SER A 367 9.81 0.54 -10.15
C SER A 367 10.10 1.96 -10.63
N HIS A 368 9.62 2.28 -11.82
CA HIS A 368 9.73 3.61 -12.43
C HIS A 368 8.38 4.07 -12.99
N PRO A 369 8.13 5.37 -13.08
CA PRO A 369 7.03 5.88 -13.90
C PRO A 369 7.13 5.33 -15.32
N LEU A 370 6.02 4.83 -15.87
CA LEU A 370 6.02 4.35 -17.24
C LEU A 370 6.27 5.53 -18.21
N PRO A 371 7.20 5.42 -19.19
CA PRO A 371 7.55 6.55 -20.07
C PRO A 371 6.36 7.18 -20.81
N SER A 372 5.32 6.40 -21.12
CA SER A 372 4.09 6.92 -21.74
C SER A 372 3.20 7.72 -20.78
N GLU A 373 3.41 7.60 -19.48
CA GLU A 373 2.69 8.38 -18.47
C GLU A 373 3.39 9.74 -18.19
N GLY A 374 4.69 9.82 -18.44
CA GLY A 374 5.50 11.00 -18.15
C GLY A 374 5.83 11.15 -16.65
N SER A 375 6.61 12.17 -16.35
CA SER A 375 6.95 12.58 -14.97
C SER A 375 6.99 14.09 -14.91
N TYR A 376 6.17 14.68 -14.05
CA TYR A 376 5.91 16.11 -14.01
C TYR A 376 6.07 16.67 -12.61
N TYR A 377 6.71 17.82 -12.48
CA TYR A 377 6.88 18.48 -11.17
C TYR A 377 5.56 18.98 -10.58
N GLU A 378 4.55 19.21 -11.42
CA GLU A 378 3.21 19.67 -11.04
C GLU A 378 2.36 18.61 -10.35
N THR A 379 2.72 17.33 -10.46
CA THR A 379 1.95 16.23 -9.90
C THR A 379 1.73 16.40 -8.41
N GLU A 380 0.48 16.25 -7.97
CA GLU A 380 0.16 16.27 -6.55
C GLU A 380 0.63 14.97 -5.89
N ASN A 381 1.68 15.04 -5.09
CA ASN A 381 2.22 13.89 -4.38
C ASN A 381 2.18 14.09 -2.87
N ARG A 382 1.91 12.99 -2.15
CA ARG A 382 1.99 12.92 -0.69
C ARG A 382 3.33 12.30 -0.29
N TYR A 383 4.09 13.02 0.53
CA TYR A 383 5.32 12.54 1.13
C TYR A 383 5.12 12.23 2.59
N GLN A 384 5.67 11.10 3.04
CA GLN A 384 5.58 10.62 4.40
C GLN A 384 6.98 10.37 4.94
N ALA A 385 7.19 10.74 6.21
CA ALA A 385 8.44 10.45 6.90
C ALA A 385 8.17 9.80 8.25
N MET A 386 8.92 8.74 8.53
CA MET A 386 8.93 7.99 9.79
C MET A 386 10.28 8.12 10.45
N VAL A 387 10.27 8.26 11.77
CA VAL A 387 11.47 8.26 12.59
C VAL A 387 11.34 7.22 13.69
N TYR A 388 12.26 6.28 13.67
CA TYR A 388 12.39 5.27 14.70
C TYR A 388 13.55 5.63 15.62
N TYR A 389 13.36 5.39 16.91
CA TYR A 389 14.36 5.60 17.93
C TYR A 389 14.51 4.35 18.80
N LYS A 390 15.75 4.01 19.10
CA LYS A 390 16.09 2.93 20.04
C LYS A 390 17.07 3.50 21.07
N GLY A 391 16.57 3.76 22.27
CA GLY A 391 17.38 4.31 23.38
C GLY A 391 18.41 3.31 23.91
N THR A 392 19.37 3.81 24.69
CA THR A 392 20.34 2.93 25.32
C THR A 392 19.68 1.96 26.29
N GLY A 393 19.77 0.66 26.01
CA GLY A 393 19.17 -0.41 26.82
C GLY A 393 17.75 -0.80 26.38
N GLU A 394 17.17 -0.14 25.40
CA GLU A 394 15.93 -0.60 24.75
C GLU A 394 16.23 -1.80 23.85
N ARG A 395 15.22 -2.69 23.72
CA ARG A 395 15.37 -3.96 22.99
C ARG A 395 14.81 -3.89 21.57
N THR A 396 13.94 -2.93 21.28
CA THR A 396 13.31 -2.76 19.97
C THR A 396 13.24 -1.28 19.57
N TRP A 397 12.93 -1.02 18.32
CA TRP A 397 12.72 0.32 17.75
C TRP A 397 11.32 0.83 18.05
N HIS A 398 11.21 2.08 18.46
CA HIS A 398 9.98 2.81 18.70
C HIS A 398 9.71 3.77 17.54
N LEU A 399 8.53 3.77 16.96
CA LEU A 399 8.13 4.77 16.00
C LEU A 399 7.77 6.07 16.74
N THR A 400 8.76 6.94 16.92
CA THR A 400 8.67 8.15 17.74
C THR A 400 8.12 9.35 17.01
N SER A 401 8.10 9.32 15.67
CA SER A 401 7.48 10.38 14.87
C SER A 401 7.02 9.88 13.51
N TYR A 402 5.87 10.39 13.11
CA TYR A 402 5.31 10.28 11.77
C TYR A 402 4.83 11.66 11.32
N ALA A 403 5.18 12.06 10.11
CA ALA A 403 4.67 13.27 9.49
C ALA A 403 4.38 13.04 8.01
N GLN A 404 3.46 13.82 7.47
CA GLN A 404 3.16 13.82 6.03
C GLN A 404 2.97 15.24 5.51
N ILE A 405 3.28 15.44 4.24
CA ILE A 405 3.03 16.68 3.51
C ILE A 405 2.56 16.36 2.10
N THR A 406 1.63 17.15 1.58
CA THR A 406 1.22 17.08 0.17
C THR A 406 1.85 18.29 -0.55
N LEU A 407 2.56 18.02 -1.62
CA LEU A 407 3.05 19.05 -2.56
C LEU A 407 1.96 19.22 -3.63
N ARG A 408 1.48 20.47 -3.77
CA ARG A 408 0.48 20.89 -4.76
C ARG A 408 1.05 21.94 -5.68
#